data_2813dc3b6020fbe125134cb6cd0c70e8
#
_entry.id   2813dc3b6020fbe125134cb6cd0c70e8
#
_cell.length_a   1.000
_cell.length_b   1.000
_cell.length_c   1.000
_cell.angle_alpha   90.00
_cell.angle_beta   90.00
_cell.angle_gamma   90.00
#
_symmetry.space_group_name_H-M   'P 1'
#
loop_
_entity.id
_entity.type
_entity.pdbx_description
1 polymer ?
#
loop_
_entity_poly.entity_id
_entity_poly.type
_entity_poly.pdbx_seq_one_letter_code
_entity_poly.pdbx_strand_id
1 'polypeptide(L)'
;MQDHVFVDDEDEEMDDHQKIEELHKRRNFLASYCKLVVYNVLPTKAAADVLKHYVTFYNDYGDIIKATLGKARENNKTNCAKTMIQSLIYKFNELQQESGGIDRGGEEFHAIKELAKRFSLSFGLDALKNREAVASLHRWAPLDMWTFLKICLIFYFS
;
A
#
# COMPACT_ATOMS: atom_id res chain seq x y z
N MET A 1 -5.85 -5.60 -14.20
CA MET A 1 -5.54 -6.37 -12.98
C MET A 1 -6.24 -5.81 -11.76
N GLN A 2 -6.15 -4.51 -11.48
CA GLN A 2 -6.86 -3.89 -10.35
C GLN A 2 -8.36 -4.15 -10.43
N ASP A 3 -8.97 -3.93 -11.59
CA ASP A 3 -10.40 -4.09 -11.86
C ASP A 3 -10.95 -5.53 -11.69
N HIS A 4 -10.07 -6.51 -11.52
CA HIS A 4 -10.46 -7.91 -11.34
C HIS A 4 -10.16 -8.46 -9.93
N VAL A 5 -9.31 -7.80 -9.16
CA VAL A 5 -8.89 -8.26 -7.84
C VAL A 5 -9.51 -7.40 -6.74
N PHE A 6 -9.44 -6.09 -6.89
CA PHE A 6 -9.91 -5.13 -5.90
C PHE A 6 -11.29 -4.60 -6.30
N VAL A 7 -12.27 -5.47 -6.22
CA VAL A 7 -13.69 -5.18 -6.50
C VAL A 7 -14.45 -5.36 -5.19
N ASP A 8 -15.29 -4.40 -4.86
CA ASP A 8 -16.26 -4.56 -3.77
C ASP A 8 -17.35 -5.50 -4.25
N ASP A 9 -17.55 -6.62 -3.53
CA ASP A 9 -18.59 -7.60 -3.85
C ASP A 9 -19.96 -7.05 -3.42
N GLU A 10 -20.50 -6.09 -4.19
CA GLU A 10 -21.86 -5.58 -4.02
C GLU A 10 -22.94 -6.44 -4.74
N ASP A 11 -22.53 -7.55 -5.39
CA ASP A 11 -23.47 -8.46 -6.03
C ASP A 11 -24.24 -9.28 -4.98
N GLU A 12 -25.40 -8.75 -4.59
CA GLU A 12 -26.33 -9.39 -3.65
C GLU A 12 -26.91 -10.73 -4.15
N GLU A 13 -26.73 -11.06 -5.45
CA GLU A 13 -27.29 -12.27 -6.07
C GLU A 13 -26.38 -13.50 -5.98
N MET A 14 -25.12 -13.37 -5.54
CA MET A 14 -24.21 -14.51 -5.45
C MET A 14 -24.40 -15.30 -4.14
N ASP A 15 -24.49 -16.63 -4.26
CA ASP A 15 -24.46 -17.55 -3.12
C ASP A 15 -23.11 -17.46 -2.37
N ASP A 16 -23.13 -17.61 -1.05
CA ASP A 16 -21.94 -17.55 -0.19
C ASP A 16 -20.82 -18.47 -0.65
N HIS A 17 -21.16 -19.63 -1.20
CA HIS A 17 -20.18 -20.57 -1.74
C HIS A 17 -19.47 -20.02 -2.99
N GLN A 18 -20.19 -19.33 -3.87
CA GLN A 18 -19.64 -18.71 -5.07
C GLN A 18 -18.76 -17.51 -4.70
N LYS A 19 -19.15 -16.72 -3.70
CA LYS A 19 -18.34 -15.61 -3.18
C LYS A 19 -16.98 -16.08 -2.64
N ILE A 20 -16.98 -17.17 -1.88
CA ILE A 20 -15.75 -17.78 -1.35
C ILE A 20 -14.86 -18.31 -2.48
N GLU A 21 -15.43 -18.97 -3.47
CA GLU A 21 -14.67 -19.50 -4.61
C GLU A 21 -14.03 -18.39 -5.43
N GLU A 22 -14.77 -17.31 -5.67
CA GLU A 22 -14.28 -16.14 -6.41
C GLU A 22 -13.18 -15.43 -5.62
N LEU A 23 -13.33 -15.24 -4.32
CA LEU A 23 -12.28 -14.69 -3.46
C LEU A 23 -11.02 -15.56 -3.53
N HIS A 24 -11.13 -16.88 -3.50
CA HIS A 24 -9.97 -17.76 -3.65
C HIS A 24 -9.27 -17.60 -5.00
N LYS A 25 -10.00 -17.46 -6.09
CA LYS A 25 -9.43 -17.19 -7.42
C LYS A 25 -8.67 -15.87 -7.45
N ARG A 26 -9.29 -14.80 -6.92
CA ARG A 26 -8.67 -13.47 -6.82
C ARG A 26 -7.41 -13.49 -5.94
N ARG A 27 -7.43 -14.19 -4.80
CA ARG A 27 -6.27 -14.36 -3.90
C ARG A 27 -5.11 -15.07 -4.59
N ASN A 28 -5.38 -16.16 -5.32
CA ASN A 28 -4.36 -16.90 -6.07
C ASN A 28 -3.74 -16.04 -7.19
N PHE A 29 -4.55 -15.26 -7.89
CA PHE A 29 -4.09 -14.34 -8.91
C PHE A 29 -3.20 -13.26 -8.31
N LEU A 30 -3.64 -12.62 -7.22
CA LEU A 30 -2.86 -11.61 -6.51
C LEU A 30 -1.54 -12.18 -5.98
N ALA A 31 -1.55 -13.37 -5.39
CA ALA A 31 -0.33 -14.02 -4.90
C ALA A 31 0.67 -14.28 -6.01
N SER A 32 0.21 -14.69 -7.19
CA SER A 32 1.06 -14.89 -8.37
C SER A 32 1.66 -13.59 -8.86
N TYR A 33 0.87 -12.52 -8.93
CA TYR A 33 1.34 -11.19 -9.27
C TYR A 33 2.35 -10.65 -8.26
N CYS A 34 2.10 -10.84 -6.97
CA CYS A 34 3.00 -10.45 -5.90
C CYS A 34 4.37 -11.15 -5.98
N LYS A 35 4.43 -12.39 -6.46
CA LYS A 35 5.70 -13.06 -6.75
C LYS A 35 6.51 -12.30 -7.81
N LEU A 36 5.88 -11.81 -8.87
CA LEU A 36 6.56 -11.02 -9.90
C LEU A 36 7.10 -9.68 -9.33
N VAL A 37 6.38 -9.09 -8.39
CA VAL A 37 6.82 -7.90 -7.65
C VAL A 37 8.06 -8.22 -6.80
N VAL A 38 8.02 -9.30 -6.02
CA VAL A 38 9.11 -9.72 -5.13
C VAL A 38 10.41 -9.98 -5.90
N TYR A 39 10.30 -10.61 -7.06
CA TYR A 39 11.46 -10.91 -7.91
C TYR A 39 11.88 -9.75 -8.83
N ASN A 40 11.32 -8.56 -8.65
CA ASN A 40 11.59 -7.36 -9.46
C ASN A 40 11.37 -7.56 -10.98
N VAL A 41 10.47 -8.47 -11.35
CA VAL A 41 10.04 -8.66 -12.75
C VAL A 41 9.13 -7.51 -13.17
N LEU A 42 8.32 -7.01 -12.23
CA LEU A 42 7.44 -5.86 -12.43
C LEU A 42 8.09 -4.56 -11.94
N PRO A 43 7.84 -3.44 -12.62
CA PRO A 43 8.36 -2.14 -12.19
C PRO A 43 7.73 -1.69 -10.87
N THR A 44 8.43 -0.84 -10.13
CA THR A 44 7.99 -0.24 -8.85
C THR A 44 6.59 0.35 -8.93
N LYS A 45 6.24 0.97 -10.05
CA LYS A 45 4.91 1.54 -10.29
C LYS A 45 3.80 0.49 -10.19
N ALA A 46 3.98 -0.65 -10.82
CA ALA A 46 2.99 -1.74 -10.81
C ALA A 46 2.83 -2.36 -9.41
N ALA A 47 3.92 -2.43 -8.64
CA ALA A 47 3.88 -2.86 -7.25
C ALA A 47 3.13 -1.86 -6.36
N ALA A 48 3.35 -0.57 -6.58
CA ALA A 48 2.68 0.52 -5.85
C ALA A 48 1.16 0.50 -6.04
N ASP A 49 0.70 0.17 -7.23
CA ASP A 49 -0.72 0.03 -7.54
C ASP A 49 -1.43 -1.06 -6.72
N VAL A 50 -0.73 -2.13 -6.36
CA VAL A 50 -1.26 -3.17 -5.46
C VAL A 50 -1.24 -2.69 -4.01
N LEU A 51 -0.14 -2.10 -3.58
CA LEU A 51 0.06 -1.72 -2.19
C LEU A 51 -0.89 -0.61 -1.72
N LYS A 52 -1.39 0.25 -2.62
CA LYS A 52 -2.35 1.30 -2.27
C LYS A 52 -3.66 0.73 -1.72
N HIS A 53 -4.02 -0.52 -2.07
CA HIS A 53 -5.23 -1.20 -1.63
C HIS A 53 -5.08 -1.96 -0.29
N TYR A 54 -3.88 -1.93 0.32
CA TYR A 54 -3.56 -2.73 1.51
C TYR A 54 -4.48 -2.49 2.71
N VAL A 55 -4.96 -1.26 2.91
CA VAL A 55 -5.88 -0.94 4.02
C VAL A 55 -7.31 -1.30 3.65
N THR A 56 -7.76 -0.89 2.47
CA THR A 56 -9.14 -1.09 2.01
C THR A 56 -9.51 -2.57 1.98
N PHE A 57 -8.64 -3.42 1.44
CA PHE A 57 -8.88 -4.86 1.31
C PHE A 57 -8.03 -5.68 2.30
N TYR A 58 -7.85 -5.17 3.51
CA TYR A 58 -6.99 -5.82 4.49
C TYR A 58 -7.49 -7.22 4.91
N ASN A 59 -8.79 -7.37 5.08
CA ASN A 59 -9.40 -8.64 5.49
C ASN A 59 -9.21 -9.74 4.45
N ASP A 60 -9.28 -9.38 3.17
CA ASP A 60 -9.25 -10.33 2.05
C ASP A 60 -7.83 -10.65 1.59
N TYR A 61 -6.95 -9.66 1.57
CA TYR A 61 -5.63 -9.77 0.94
C TYR A 61 -4.47 -9.31 1.82
N GLY A 62 -4.73 -8.87 3.05
CA GLY A 62 -3.73 -8.27 3.93
C GLY A 62 -2.55 -9.19 4.24
N ASP A 63 -2.78 -10.48 4.39
CA ASP A 63 -1.74 -11.51 4.59
C ASP A 63 -0.80 -11.63 3.38
N ILE A 64 -1.35 -11.65 2.16
CA ILE A 64 -0.59 -11.73 0.91
C ILE A 64 0.27 -10.49 0.73
N ILE A 65 -0.32 -9.30 0.92
CA ILE A 65 0.40 -8.03 0.78
C ILE A 65 1.49 -7.90 1.84
N LYS A 66 1.20 -8.27 3.09
CA LYS A 66 2.17 -8.27 4.19
C LYS A 66 3.36 -9.19 3.90
N ALA A 67 3.11 -10.41 3.43
CA ALA A 67 4.16 -11.35 3.06
C ALA A 67 5.01 -10.82 1.88
N THR A 68 4.36 -10.20 0.90
CA THR A 68 5.00 -9.55 -0.26
C THR A 68 5.94 -8.43 0.18
N LEU A 69 5.48 -7.54 1.07
CA LEU A 69 6.30 -6.46 1.62
C LEU A 69 7.51 -7.00 2.40
N GLY A 70 7.32 -8.06 3.20
CA GLY A 70 8.40 -8.72 3.91
C GLY A 70 9.50 -9.22 2.96
N LYS A 71 9.11 -9.95 1.93
CA LYS A 71 10.04 -10.50 0.92
C LYS A 71 10.69 -9.41 0.04
N ALA A 72 9.91 -8.43 -0.42
CA ALA A 72 10.44 -7.31 -1.19
C ALA A 72 11.49 -6.52 -0.40
N ARG A 73 11.26 -6.32 0.91
CA ARG A 73 12.21 -5.67 1.81
C ARG A 73 13.49 -6.50 2.02
N GLU A 74 13.38 -7.82 2.16
CA GLU A 74 14.53 -8.72 2.25
C GLU A 74 15.40 -8.62 0.98
N ASN A 75 14.78 -8.58 -0.18
CA ASN A 75 15.47 -8.50 -1.46
C ASN A 75 16.11 -7.13 -1.72
N ASN A 76 15.35 -6.05 -1.53
CA ASN A 76 15.83 -4.68 -1.74
C ASN A 76 15.04 -3.67 -0.91
N LYS A 77 15.58 -3.27 0.24
CA LYS A 77 14.95 -2.32 1.18
C LYS A 77 14.64 -0.97 0.53
N THR A 78 15.57 -0.44 -0.25
CA THR A 78 15.42 0.88 -0.88
C THR A 78 14.32 0.85 -1.94
N ASN A 79 14.26 -0.19 -2.76
CA ASN A 79 13.21 -0.32 -3.76
C ASN A 79 11.83 -0.53 -3.11
N CYS A 80 11.76 -1.35 -2.05
CA CYS A 80 10.54 -1.54 -1.27
C CYS A 80 10.04 -0.22 -0.68
N ALA A 81 10.93 0.59 -0.10
CA ALA A 81 10.59 1.91 0.41
C ALA A 81 10.03 2.85 -0.68
N LYS A 82 10.68 2.91 -1.84
CA LYS A 82 10.20 3.69 -3.00
C LYS A 82 8.80 3.25 -3.43
N THR A 83 8.55 1.95 -3.48
CA THR A 83 7.25 1.39 -3.83
C THR A 83 6.16 1.81 -2.85
N MET A 84 6.44 1.75 -1.54
CA MET A 84 5.50 2.17 -0.49
C MET A 84 5.12 3.65 -0.61
N ILE A 85 6.11 4.51 -0.89
CA ILE A 85 5.83 5.93 -1.07
C ILE A 85 5.03 6.17 -2.33
N GLN A 86 5.38 5.52 -3.41
CA GLN A 86 4.62 5.67 -4.64
C GLN A 86 3.15 5.28 -4.44
N SER A 87 2.87 4.27 -3.60
CA SER A 87 1.51 3.89 -3.22
C SER A 87 0.78 4.99 -2.46
N LEU A 88 1.47 5.64 -1.50
CA LEU A 88 0.90 6.78 -0.77
C LEU A 88 0.65 7.98 -1.67
N ILE A 89 1.56 8.25 -2.62
CA ILE A 89 1.38 9.30 -3.62
C ILE A 89 0.14 9.03 -4.48
N TYR A 90 -0.04 7.80 -4.92
CA TYR A 90 -1.21 7.45 -5.73
C TYR A 90 -2.51 7.65 -4.96
N LYS A 91 -2.60 7.12 -3.73
CA LYS A 91 -3.78 7.33 -2.88
C LYS A 91 -4.06 8.80 -2.59
N PHE A 92 -3.03 9.57 -2.32
CA PHE A 92 -3.17 11.01 -2.08
C PHE A 92 -3.64 11.78 -3.32
N ASN A 93 -3.12 11.43 -4.50
CA ASN A 93 -3.55 12.05 -5.76
C ASN A 93 -5.01 11.67 -6.11
N GLU A 94 -5.41 10.44 -5.86
CA GLU A 94 -6.81 9.99 -6.00
C GLU A 94 -7.72 10.84 -5.12
N LEU A 95 -7.39 11.00 -3.83
CA LEU A 95 -8.14 11.84 -2.90
C LEU A 95 -8.25 13.30 -3.37
N GLN A 96 -7.17 13.88 -3.89
CA GLN A 96 -7.19 15.25 -4.42
C GLN A 96 -8.11 15.41 -5.63
N GLN A 97 -8.17 14.40 -6.50
CA GLN A 97 -8.99 14.45 -7.72
C GLN A 97 -10.49 14.28 -7.41
N GLU A 98 -10.83 13.42 -6.47
CA GLU A 98 -12.22 13.10 -6.13
C GLU A 98 -12.90 14.21 -5.31
N SER A 99 -12.17 14.82 -4.38
CA SER A 99 -12.76 15.71 -3.38
C SER A 99 -12.69 17.21 -3.74
N GLY A 100 -12.01 17.61 -4.82
CA GLY A 100 -11.78 19.03 -5.14
C GLY A 100 -11.07 19.83 -4.04
N GLY A 101 -10.68 19.17 -2.94
CA GLY A 101 -9.98 19.70 -1.77
C GLY A 101 -9.76 18.58 -0.74
N ILE A 102 -8.71 18.70 0.08
CA ILE A 102 -8.36 17.65 1.05
C ILE A 102 -9.19 17.84 2.31
N ASP A 103 -10.20 17.00 2.52
CA ASP A 103 -10.85 16.86 3.82
C ASP A 103 -9.97 15.99 4.74
N ARG A 104 -9.30 16.66 5.69
CA ARG A 104 -8.42 16.00 6.68
C ARG A 104 -9.18 15.18 7.72
N GLY A 105 -10.50 15.32 7.81
CA GLY A 105 -11.38 14.57 8.70
C GLY A 105 -12.05 13.37 8.02
N GLY A 106 -11.99 13.27 6.70
CA GLY A 106 -12.63 12.22 5.90
C GLY A 106 -12.04 10.83 6.10
N GLU A 107 -12.83 9.82 5.84
CA GLU A 107 -12.44 8.40 5.98
C GLU A 107 -11.26 8.03 5.07
N GLU A 108 -11.23 8.56 3.86
CA GLU A 108 -10.14 8.31 2.90
C GLU A 108 -8.81 8.87 3.38
N PHE A 109 -8.82 10.05 4.01
CA PHE A 109 -7.62 10.60 4.60
C PHE A 109 -7.14 9.76 5.80
N HIS A 110 -8.07 9.20 6.59
CA HIS A 110 -7.75 8.24 7.64
C HIS A 110 -7.18 6.94 7.06
N ALA A 111 -7.69 6.44 5.93
CA ALA A 111 -7.14 5.26 5.26
C ALA A 111 -5.69 5.48 4.80
N ILE A 112 -5.35 6.67 4.30
CA ILE A 112 -3.97 7.03 3.93
C ILE A 112 -3.05 7.05 5.17
N LYS A 113 -3.51 7.61 6.29
CA LYS A 113 -2.76 7.59 7.55
C LYS A 113 -2.50 6.17 8.04
N GLU A 114 -3.51 5.31 8.00
CA GLU A 114 -3.38 3.92 8.42
C GLU A 114 -2.43 3.15 7.48
N LEU A 115 -2.48 3.42 6.17
CA LEU A 115 -1.56 2.85 5.19
C LEU A 115 -0.11 3.27 5.50
N ALA A 116 0.13 4.55 5.78
CA ALA A 116 1.45 5.06 6.15
C ALA A 116 1.96 4.41 7.45
N LYS A 117 1.09 4.26 8.44
CA LYS A 117 1.40 3.58 9.71
C LYS A 117 1.78 2.12 9.49
N ARG A 118 1.02 1.36 8.68
CA ARG A 118 1.33 -0.04 8.36
C ARG A 118 2.66 -0.18 7.62
N PHE A 119 2.96 0.73 6.71
CA PHE A 119 4.26 0.78 6.04
C PHE A 119 5.40 1.06 7.01
N SER A 120 5.23 1.99 7.94
CA SER A 120 6.23 2.28 8.98
C SER A 120 6.50 1.07 9.85
N LEU A 121 5.45 0.37 10.29
CA LEU A 121 5.58 -0.87 11.06
C LEU A 121 6.33 -1.97 10.31
N SER A 122 6.17 -2.04 9.00
CA SER A 122 6.86 -3.05 8.19
C SER A 122 8.36 -2.85 8.12
N PHE A 123 8.88 -1.63 8.34
CA PHE A 123 10.32 -1.35 8.43
C PHE A 123 10.94 -1.74 9.78
N GLY A 124 10.12 -1.95 10.82
CA GLY A 124 10.57 -2.28 12.16
C GLY A 124 11.23 -1.10 12.89
N LEU A 125 11.57 -1.32 14.16
CA LEU A 125 12.16 -0.31 15.06
C LEU A 125 13.64 0.03 14.75
N ASP A 126 14.25 -0.58 13.74
CA ASP A 126 15.67 -0.36 13.42
C ASP A 126 15.85 0.85 12.49
N ALA A 127 15.58 2.03 13.05
CA ALA A 127 15.67 3.32 12.35
C ALA A 127 17.07 3.57 11.73
N LEU A 128 18.14 3.06 12.34
CA LEU A 128 19.51 3.24 11.87
C LEU A 128 19.77 2.44 10.58
N LYS A 129 19.29 1.19 10.50
CA LYS A 129 19.43 0.36 9.29
C LYS A 129 18.53 0.81 8.14
N ASN A 130 17.48 1.57 8.46
CA ASN A 130 16.53 2.08 7.48
C ASN A 130 16.80 3.53 7.08
N ARG A 131 17.83 4.18 7.63
CA ARG A 131 18.14 5.58 7.43
C ARG A 131 18.30 5.96 5.95
N GLU A 132 18.95 5.12 5.15
CA GLU A 132 19.08 5.34 3.70
C GLU A 132 17.76 5.21 2.96
N ALA A 133 16.95 4.23 3.33
CA ALA A 133 15.61 4.08 2.79
C ALA A 133 14.78 5.31 3.14
N VAL A 134 14.74 5.74 4.39
CA VAL A 134 14.04 6.96 4.85
C VAL A 134 14.59 8.21 4.19
N ALA A 135 15.91 8.37 4.05
CA ALA A 135 16.52 9.52 3.37
C ALA A 135 16.18 9.57 1.88
N SER A 136 16.06 8.40 1.21
CA SER A 136 15.59 8.36 -0.17
C SER A 136 14.12 8.77 -0.31
N LEU A 137 13.31 8.55 0.73
CA LEU A 137 11.92 9.02 0.81
C LEU A 137 11.85 10.55 0.76
N HIS A 138 12.75 11.20 1.47
CA HIS A 138 12.82 12.66 1.53
C HIS A 138 13.12 13.32 0.19
N ARG A 139 13.73 12.61 -0.73
CA ARG A 139 14.12 13.16 -2.05
C ARG A 139 12.99 13.08 -3.09
N TRP A 140 11.98 12.24 -2.88
CA TRP A 140 10.98 11.91 -3.90
C TRP A 140 9.57 12.40 -3.59
N ALA A 141 9.28 12.86 -2.37
CA ALA A 141 7.95 13.32 -1.99
C ALA A 141 7.71 14.77 -2.42
N PRO A 142 6.56 15.10 -3.05
CA PRO A 142 6.14 16.46 -3.29
C PRO A 142 6.01 17.26 -1.99
N LEU A 143 6.20 18.60 -2.06
CA LEU A 143 6.27 19.46 -0.88
C LEU A 143 5.03 19.38 0.03
N ASP A 144 3.85 19.22 -0.56
CA ASP A 144 2.56 19.14 0.15
C ASP A 144 2.40 17.81 0.90
N MET A 145 2.88 16.74 0.31
CA MET A 145 2.90 15.42 0.94
C MET A 145 4.01 15.31 2.01
N TRP A 146 5.01 16.17 1.95
CA TRP A 146 6.08 16.25 2.94
C TRP A 146 5.57 16.58 4.34
N THR A 147 4.62 17.50 4.43
CA THR A 147 3.98 17.89 5.70
C THR A 147 3.20 16.68 6.25
N PHE A 148 2.56 15.91 5.39
CA PHE A 148 1.82 14.71 5.75
C PHE A 148 2.75 13.56 6.21
N LEU A 149 3.81 13.27 5.46
CA LEU A 149 4.80 12.25 5.83
C LEU A 149 5.58 12.62 7.09
N LYS A 150 5.91 13.90 7.30
CA LYS A 150 6.46 14.38 8.57
C LYS A 150 5.52 14.11 9.73
N ILE A 151 4.25 14.41 9.61
CA ILE A 151 3.26 14.15 10.64
C ILE A 151 3.18 12.65 10.94
N CYS A 152 3.10 11.80 9.92
CA CYS A 152 3.06 10.34 10.10
C CYS A 152 4.34 9.78 10.72
N LEU A 153 5.52 10.29 10.35
CA LEU A 153 6.81 9.83 10.86
C LEU A 153 7.12 10.40 12.24
N ILE A 154 6.77 11.66 12.53
CA ILE A 154 6.99 12.29 13.86
C ILE A 154 6.10 11.63 14.91
N PHE A 155 4.84 11.33 14.60
CA PHE A 155 3.95 10.61 15.53
C PHE A 155 4.39 9.18 15.83
N TYR A 156 5.30 8.62 15.03
CA TYR A 156 5.77 7.24 15.20
C TYR A 156 7.16 7.16 15.86
N PHE A 157 7.94 8.25 15.85
CA PHE A 157 9.27 8.34 16.44
C PHE A 157 9.29 9.14 17.77
N SER A 158 8.13 9.65 18.24
CA SER A 158 7.91 10.18 19.58
C SER A 158 7.28 9.14 20.50
#